data_27cc84f8398c67a0153e0e8e8e228c41
#
_entry.id   27cc84f8398c67a0153e0e8e8e228c41
#
_cell.length_a   1.000
_cell.length_b   1.000
_cell.length_c   1.000
_cell.angle_alpha   90.00
_cell.angle_beta   90.00
_cell.angle_gamma   90.00
#
_symmetry.space_group_name_H-M   'P 1'
#
loop_
_entity.id
_entity.type
_entity.pdbx_description
1 polymer ?
#
loop_
_entity_poly.entity_id
_entity_poly.type
_entity_poly.pdbx_seq_one_letter_code
_entity_poly.pdbx_strand_id
1 'polypeptide(L)'
;MLKKSIFIGLILFHVILDLFSTHIRAGEIIAKRISSSSLTYEFTIIGYTDTGSDVEFGGGKFDFGDGNVIEVLDEVALSSEKILLENQVALNLFKIVHTFQAPGRYIVSYYEQNRNDQIVNMENSVDTPFFIETEILIDPFFGLNNTPILLIPPIDNGAVGIRYIHNPGAYDPDGDSLSYELVIPMQSDEYEVTNYRFPNFEDFYTEY
;
A
#
# COMPACT_ATOMS: atom_id res chain seq x y z
N MET A 1 -20.14 66.96 -17.61
CA MET A 1 -19.10 65.96 -18.03
C MET A 1 -19.01 64.87 -16.98
N LEU A 2 -19.64 63.74 -17.26
CA LEU A 2 -19.76 62.62 -16.32
C LEU A 2 -18.61 61.61 -16.58
N LYS A 3 -17.65 61.48 -15.65
CA LYS A 3 -16.58 60.48 -15.75
C LYS A 3 -17.18 59.13 -15.35
N LYS A 4 -17.32 58.23 -16.30
CA LYS A 4 -17.65 56.84 -16.06
C LYS A 4 -16.37 56.13 -15.59
N SER A 5 -16.32 55.78 -14.32
CA SER A 5 -15.32 54.85 -13.77
C SER A 5 -15.73 53.43 -14.14
N ILE A 6 -14.92 52.80 -14.98
CA ILE A 6 -15.06 51.37 -15.30
C ILE A 6 -14.37 50.59 -14.16
N PHE A 7 -15.14 49.89 -13.37
CA PHE A 7 -14.67 48.95 -12.33
C PHE A 7 -14.43 47.62 -13.00
N ILE A 8 -13.17 47.32 -13.33
CA ILE A 8 -12.78 46.01 -13.83
C ILE A 8 -12.66 45.11 -12.60
N GLY A 9 -13.70 44.31 -12.35
CA GLY A 9 -13.63 43.24 -11.37
C GLY A 9 -12.73 42.12 -11.86
N LEU A 10 -11.55 42.03 -11.29
CA LEU A 10 -10.64 40.88 -11.49
C LEU A 10 -11.27 39.68 -10.78
N ILE A 11 -11.96 38.84 -11.52
CA ILE A 11 -12.41 37.53 -11.03
C ILE A 11 -11.16 36.67 -10.99
N LEU A 12 -10.56 36.51 -9.82
CA LEU A 12 -9.56 35.49 -9.54
C LEU A 12 -10.30 34.14 -9.60
N PHE A 13 -10.20 33.49 -10.74
CA PHE A 13 -10.58 32.09 -10.88
C PHE A 13 -9.52 31.29 -10.12
N HIS A 14 -9.81 30.96 -8.87
CA HIS A 14 -9.04 29.95 -8.15
C HIS A 14 -9.33 28.62 -8.83
N VAL A 15 -8.48 28.23 -9.75
CA VAL A 15 -8.35 26.84 -10.16
C VAL A 15 -7.79 26.13 -8.94
N ILE A 16 -8.65 25.49 -8.18
CA ILE A 16 -8.23 24.48 -7.22
C ILE A 16 -7.71 23.34 -8.11
N LEU A 17 -6.42 23.36 -8.37
CA LEU A 17 -5.72 22.16 -8.79
C LEU A 17 -5.82 21.24 -7.56
N ASP A 18 -6.70 20.27 -7.63
CA ASP A 18 -6.57 19.09 -6.78
C ASP A 18 -5.18 18.52 -7.10
N LEU A 19 -4.20 18.93 -6.33
CA LEU A 19 -2.89 18.28 -6.30
C LEU A 19 -3.18 16.89 -5.71
N PHE A 20 -3.47 15.95 -6.58
CA PHE A 20 -3.41 14.54 -6.24
C PHE A 20 -1.96 14.28 -5.85
N SER A 21 -1.68 14.38 -4.57
CA SER A 21 -0.37 14.06 -4.05
C SER A 21 -0.28 12.54 -3.99
N THR A 22 0.43 11.99 -4.93
CA THR A 22 0.64 10.56 -5.10
C THR A 22 1.84 10.16 -4.25
N HIS A 23 1.72 9.13 -3.43
CA HIS A 23 2.79 8.86 -2.46
C HIS A 23 3.05 7.40 -2.12
N ILE A 24 2.12 6.47 -2.41
CA ILE A 24 2.29 5.06 -2.02
C ILE A 24 3.06 4.32 -3.11
N ARG A 25 4.25 3.83 -2.77
CA ARG A 25 5.13 3.08 -3.69
C ARG A 25 4.95 1.57 -3.59
N ALA A 26 4.80 1.05 -2.37
CA ALA A 26 4.65 -0.36 -2.08
C ALA A 26 4.02 -0.57 -0.71
N GLY A 27 3.66 -1.80 -0.38
CA GLY A 27 3.22 -2.17 0.95
C GLY A 27 3.00 -3.66 1.10
N GLU A 28 2.75 -4.07 2.33
CA GLU A 28 2.42 -5.44 2.71
C GLU A 28 1.51 -5.46 3.93
N ILE A 29 0.79 -6.56 4.13
CA ILE A 29 0.01 -6.83 5.32
C ILE A 29 0.60 -8.07 6.00
N ILE A 30 1.05 -7.90 7.24
CA ILE A 30 1.55 -8.99 8.07
C ILE A 30 0.46 -9.35 9.08
N ALA A 31 0.08 -10.61 9.15
CA ALA A 31 -0.83 -11.13 10.16
C ALA A 31 -0.08 -12.02 11.15
N LYS A 32 -0.14 -11.66 12.41
CA LYS A 32 0.49 -12.40 13.51
C LYS A 32 -0.57 -12.84 14.51
N ARG A 33 -0.67 -14.14 14.74
CA ARG A 33 -1.55 -14.65 15.79
C ARG A 33 -0.99 -14.33 17.18
N ILE A 34 -1.77 -13.66 18.01
CA ILE A 34 -1.34 -13.20 19.34
C ILE A 34 -2.03 -13.92 20.51
N SER A 35 -2.94 -14.84 20.23
CA SER A 35 -3.65 -15.59 21.27
C SER A 35 -3.71 -17.07 20.92
N SER A 36 -3.48 -17.93 21.92
CA SER A 36 -3.66 -19.38 21.82
C SER A 36 -5.08 -19.83 22.13
N SER A 37 -5.87 -19.00 22.80
CA SER A 37 -7.22 -19.33 23.27
C SER A 37 -8.34 -18.67 22.46
N SER A 38 -7.99 -17.73 21.60
CA SER A 38 -8.93 -17.04 20.70
C SER A 38 -8.34 -16.91 19.31
N LEU A 39 -9.19 -16.64 18.31
CA LEU A 39 -8.77 -16.43 16.93
C LEU A 39 -8.36 -14.96 16.73
N THR A 40 -7.46 -14.47 17.58
CA THR A 40 -7.05 -13.06 17.61
C THR A 40 -5.72 -12.88 16.93
N TYR A 41 -5.69 -11.94 15.98
CA TYR A 41 -4.53 -11.56 15.19
C TYR A 41 -4.18 -10.09 15.39
N GLU A 42 -2.89 -9.79 15.43
CA GLU A 42 -2.34 -8.46 15.21
C GLU A 42 -2.01 -8.34 13.72
N PHE A 43 -2.59 -7.38 13.04
CA PHE A 43 -2.26 -7.01 11.68
C PHE A 43 -1.31 -5.82 11.71
N THR A 44 -0.22 -5.92 10.96
CA THR A 44 0.66 -4.79 10.69
C THR A 44 0.51 -4.42 9.21
N ILE A 45 -0.03 -3.23 8.95
CA ILE A 45 -0.10 -2.65 7.62
C ILE A 45 1.18 -1.84 7.42
N ILE A 46 1.94 -2.19 6.40
CA ILE A 46 3.19 -1.54 6.04
C ILE A 46 2.98 -0.80 4.73
N GLY A 47 3.28 0.51 4.72
CA GLY A 47 3.26 1.34 3.52
C GLY A 47 4.59 2.02 3.31
N TYR A 48 5.13 1.90 2.11
CA TYR A 48 6.32 2.64 1.66
C TYR A 48 5.85 3.85 0.84
N THR A 49 6.16 5.05 1.31
CA THR A 49 5.66 6.29 0.73
C THR A 49 6.78 7.24 0.31
N ASP A 50 6.46 8.17 -0.56
CA ASP A 50 7.36 9.26 -0.95
C ASP A 50 7.39 10.34 0.15
N THR A 51 8.59 10.73 0.59
CA THR A 51 8.75 11.79 1.61
C THR A 51 8.49 13.19 1.06
N GLY A 52 8.46 13.35 -0.27
CA GLY A 52 8.14 14.61 -0.93
C GLY A 52 6.64 14.91 -1.01
N SER A 53 5.79 13.97 -0.59
CA SER A 53 4.34 14.13 -0.55
C SER A 53 3.87 14.69 0.78
N ASP A 54 2.92 15.63 0.73
CA ASP A 54 2.22 16.16 1.91
C ASP A 54 1.06 15.27 2.37
N VAL A 55 0.70 14.23 1.59
CA VAL A 55 -0.35 13.27 1.96
C VAL A 55 0.19 12.25 2.94
N GLU A 56 -0.55 12.01 4.00
CA GLU A 56 -0.21 10.99 4.98
C GLU A 56 -0.82 9.64 4.58
N PHE A 57 -0.04 8.57 4.76
CA PHE A 57 -0.48 7.19 4.58
C PHE A 57 -1.43 6.79 5.71
N GLY A 58 -2.48 6.03 5.38
CA GLY A 58 -3.42 5.47 6.34
C GLY A 58 -4.84 6.02 6.23
N GLY A 59 -5.12 6.89 5.24
CA GLY A 59 -6.48 7.35 4.94
C GLY A 59 -7.37 6.30 4.26
N GLY A 60 -6.90 5.06 4.19
CA GLY A 60 -7.56 3.97 3.49
C GLY A 60 -8.44 3.09 4.36
N LYS A 61 -9.01 2.08 3.72
CA LYS A 61 -9.90 1.08 4.33
C LYS A 61 -9.18 -0.23 4.54
N PHE A 62 -9.37 -0.82 5.70
CA PHE A 62 -8.88 -2.15 6.03
C PHE A 62 -10.05 -3.10 6.21
N ASP A 63 -10.12 -4.14 5.38
CA ASP A 63 -11.15 -5.19 5.42
C ASP A 63 -10.53 -6.47 6.00
N PHE A 64 -11.15 -7.02 7.03
CA PHE A 64 -10.70 -8.26 7.66
C PHE A 64 -11.17 -9.53 6.91
N GLY A 65 -11.99 -9.39 5.87
CA GLY A 65 -12.53 -10.51 5.10
C GLY A 65 -13.64 -11.29 5.82
N ASP A 66 -14.11 -10.82 6.95
CA ASP A 66 -15.22 -11.42 7.74
C ASP A 66 -16.46 -10.51 7.79
N GLY A 67 -16.48 -9.46 6.99
CA GLY A 67 -17.51 -8.43 6.92
C GLY A 67 -17.27 -7.23 7.83
N ASN A 68 -16.16 -7.21 8.59
CA ASN A 68 -15.73 -6.04 9.33
C ASN A 68 -14.73 -5.22 8.51
N VAL A 69 -15.02 -3.93 8.35
CA VAL A 69 -14.19 -2.95 7.63
C VAL A 69 -13.97 -1.75 8.53
N ILE A 70 -12.75 -1.22 8.56
CA ILE A 70 -12.39 -0.01 9.33
C ILE A 70 -11.66 1.01 8.44
N GLU A 71 -11.78 2.31 8.78
CA GLU A 71 -10.91 3.37 8.27
C GLU A 71 -9.68 3.45 9.19
N VAL A 72 -8.49 3.32 8.64
CA VAL A 72 -7.27 3.11 9.45
C VAL A 72 -6.91 4.30 10.34
N LEU A 73 -7.10 5.54 9.85
CA LEU A 73 -6.82 6.74 10.66
C LEU A 73 -7.90 7.05 11.71
N ASP A 74 -9.15 6.63 11.46
CA ASP A 74 -10.27 6.98 12.33
C ASP A 74 -10.45 6.00 13.50
N GLU A 75 -10.01 4.76 13.33
CA GLU A 75 -10.15 3.72 14.34
C GLU A 75 -8.77 3.23 14.79
N VAL A 76 -8.45 3.62 15.96
CA VAL A 76 -7.48 3.05 16.92
C VAL A 76 -6.48 2.05 16.32
N ALA A 77 -5.61 2.53 15.46
CA ALA A 77 -4.33 1.86 15.30
C ALA A 77 -3.66 1.81 16.68
N LEU A 78 -3.33 0.61 17.18
CA LEU A 78 -2.67 0.45 18.49
C LEU A 78 -1.34 1.20 18.52
N SER A 79 -0.72 1.37 17.38
CA SER A 79 0.45 2.21 17.18
C SER A 79 0.55 2.62 15.71
N SER A 80 0.94 3.86 15.48
CA SER A 80 1.42 4.33 14.19
C SER A 80 2.87 4.75 14.32
N GLU A 81 3.70 4.36 13.36
CA GLU A 81 5.12 4.71 13.33
C GLU A 81 5.50 5.10 11.89
N LYS A 82 6.28 6.18 11.76
CA LYS A 82 6.86 6.63 10.48
C LYS A 82 8.36 6.69 10.62
N ILE A 83 9.06 5.92 9.78
CA ILE A 83 10.52 5.82 9.76
C ILE A 83 11.01 6.33 8.41
N LEU A 84 11.93 7.28 8.43
CA LEU A 84 12.55 7.78 7.21
C LEU A 84 13.65 6.80 6.76
N LEU A 85 13.57 6.39 5.52
CA LEU A 85 14.55 5.53 4.86
C LEU A 85 15.37 6.32 3.84
N GLU A 86 16.25 5.65 3.12
CA GLU A 86 16.99 6.22 2.01
C GLU A 86 16.10 6.51 0.80
N ASN A 87 16.61 7.23 -0.20
CA ASN A 87 15.95 7.50 -1.49
C ASN A 87 14.58 8.16 -1.39
N GLN A 88 14.40 9.07 -0.42
CA GLN A 88 13.14 9.77 -0.22
C GLN A 88 11.96 8.83 0.05
N VAL A 89 12.20 7.72 0.70
CA VAL A 89 11.17 6.76 1.12
C VAL A 89 10.91 6.89 2.61
N ALA A 90 9.65 6.86 3.01
CA ALA A 90 9.23 6.67 4.38
C ALA A 90 8.54 5.31 4.51
N LEU A 91 8.87 4.61 5.56
CA LEU A 91 8.18 3.41 6.01
C LEU A 91 7.11 3.84 7.04
N ASN A 92 5.86 3.49 6.77
CA ASN A 92 4.73 3.76 7.66
C ASN A 92 4.18 2.42 8.14
N LEU A 93 3.91 2.34 9.44
CA LEU A 93 3.45 1.12 10.11
C LEU A 93 2.18 1.44 10.90
N PHE A 94 1.13 0.66 10.70
CA PHE A 94 -0.08 0.68 11.53
C PHE A 94 -0.35 -0.71 12.08
N LYS A 95 -0.69 -0.79 13.36
CA LYS A 95 -1.02 -2.05 14.02
C LYS A 95 -2.48 -2.05 14.47
N ILE A 96 -3.17 -3.09 14.10
CA ILE A 96 -4.60 -3.30 14.40
C ILE A 96 -4.76 -4.70 14.96
N VAL A 97 -5.62 -4.85 15.97
CA VAL A 97 -5.97 -6.18 16.50
C VAL A 97 -7.40 -6.52 16.14
N HIS A 98 -7.61 -7.73 15.65
CA HIS A 98 -8.92 -8.26 15.33
C HIS A 98 -9.09 -9.69 15.83
N THR A 99 -10.31 -10.04 16.23
CA THR A 99 -10.69 -11.39 16.68
C THR A 99 -11.74 -11.95 15.76
N PHE A 100 -11.39 -12.99 15.00
CA PHE A 100 -12.33 -13.69 14.15
C PHE A 100 -13.29 -14.56 14.97
N GLN A 101 -14.54 -14.68 14.51
CA GLN A 101 -15.58 -15.42 15.22
C GLN A 101 -15.55 -16.93 14.93
N ALA A 102 -14.94 -17.35 13.82
CA ALA A 102 -14.87 -18.75 13.40
C ALA A 102 -13.52 -19.06 12.73
N PRO A 103 -13.10 -20.34 12.72
CA PRO A 103 -12.08 -20.82 11.79
C PRO A 103 -12.53 -20.64 10.35
N GLY A 104 -11.58 -20.41 9.46
CA GLY A 104 -11.87 -20.19 8.03
C GLY A 104 -10.68 -19.63 7.27
N ARG A 105 -10.90 -19.42 5.99
CA ARG A 105 -9.98 -18.72 5.10
C ARG A 105 -10.49 -17.29 4.95
N TYR A 106 -9.65 -16.32 5.21
CA TYR A 106 -9.97 -14.91 5.15
C TYR A 106 -8.97 -14.19 4.23
N ILE A 107 -9.49 -13.40 3.31
CA ILE A 107 -8.69 -12.46 2.51
C ILE A 107 -8.79 -11.12 3.21
N VAL A 108 -7.67 -10.69 3.76
CA VAL A 108 -7.56 -9.42 4.47
C VAL A 108 -6.92 -8.41 3.53
N SER A 109 -7.53 -7.24 3.37
CA SER A 109 -7.08 -6.28 2.37
C SER A 109 -6.99 -4.87 2.89
N TYR A 110 -6.15 -4.06 2.23
CA TYR A 110 -6.04 -2.63 2.44
C TYR A 110 -6.17 -1.91 1.10
N TYR A 111 -7.03 -0.90 1.08
CA TYR A 111 -7.31 -0.07 -0.08
C TYR A 111 -7.09 1.40 0.25
N GLU A 112 -6.33 2.11 -0.60
CA GLU A 112 -6.15 3.56 -0.55
C GLU A 112 -6.01 4.15 -1.96
N GLN A 113 -6.47 5.39 -2.19
CA GLN A 113 -6.55 5.92 -3.54
C GLN A 113 -5.24 6.46 -4.12
N ASN A 114 -4.24 6.74 -3.32
CA ASN A 114 -3.10 7.56 -3.73
C ASN A 114 -1.85 6.75 -4.07
N ARG A 115 -1.89 6.01 -5.18
CA ARG A 115 -0.70 5.34 -5.71
C ARG A 115 0.28 6.37 -6.29
N ASN A 116 1.55 6.04 -6.33
CA ASN A 116 2.62 6.84 -6.92
C ASN A 116 2.34 7.19 -8.39
N ASP A 117 2.67 8.42 -8.78
CA ASP A 117 2.70 8.82 -10.20
C ASP A 117 3.95 8.25 -10.91
N GLN A 118 3.93 8.27 -12.25
CA GLN A 118 5.05 7.92 -13.11
C GLN A 118 5.61 6.50 -12.89
N ILE A 119 4.75 5.55 -12.58
CA ILE A 119 5.16 4.15 -12.57
C ILE A 119 5.35 3.70 -14.03
N VAL A 120 6.59 3.41 -14.40
CA VAL A 120 7.02 3.20 -15.81
C VAL A 120 6.23 2.12 -16.53
N ASN A 121 5.79 1.09 -15.84
CA ASN A 121 5.07 -0.05 -16.40
C ASN A 121 3.58 -0.07 -16.03
N MET A 122 3.02 1.07 -15.61
CA MET A 122 1.60 1.24 -15.30
C MET A 122 1.12 2.59 -15.81
N GLU A 123 0.25 2.59 -16.82
CA GLU A 123 -0.34 3.82 -17.33
C GLU A 123 -1.34 4.40 -16.33
N ASN A 124 -1.33 5.73 -16.17
CA ASN A 124 -2.22 6.45 -15.25
C ASN A 124 -2.17 5.92 -13.81
N SER A 125 -0.98 5.62 -13.33
CA SER A 125 -0.79 5.05 -11.98
C SER A 125 -1.39 5.93 -10.88
N VAL A 126 -1.42 7.24 -11.05
CA VAL A 126 -2.02 8.21 -10.11
C VAL A 126 -3.52 8.00 -9.93
N ASP A 127 -4.22 7.62 -10.99
CA ASP A 127 -5.67 7.35 -10.98
C ASP A 127 -5.98 5.89 -10.60
N THR A 128 -4.94 5.09 -10.38
CA THR A 128 -5.07 3.68 -10.02
C THR A 128 -4.95 3.54 -8.50
N PRO A 129 -5.99 3.03 -7.82
CA PRO A 129 -5.93 2.83 -6.38
C PRO A 129 -4.79 1.90 -5.96
N PHE A 130 -4.24 2.14 -4.78
CA PHE A 130 -3.34 1.21 -4.12
C PHE A 130 -4.18 0.14 -3.41
N PHE A 131 -3.89 -1.12 -3.71
CA PHE A 131 -4.55 -2.25 -3.10
C PHE A 131 -3.52 -3.34 -2.79
N ILE A 132 -3.58 -3.86 -1.60
CA ILE A 132 -2.80 -5.02 -1.16
C ILE A 132 -3.69 -5.96 -0.38
N GLU A 133 -3.40 -7.25 -0.46
CA GLU A 133 -4.11 -8.28 0.29
C GLU A 133 -3.17 -9.35 0.83
N THR A 134 -3.62 -10.02 1.87
CA THR A 134 -3.02 -11.24 2.39
C THR A 134 -4.09 -12.25 2.71
N GLU A 135 -3.82 -13.51 2.44
CA GLU A 135 -4.71 -14.60 2.79
C GLU A 135 -4.23 -15.26 4.07
N ILE A 136 -5.14 -15.45 5.02
CA ILE A 136 -4.87 -16.21 6.24
C ILE A 136 -5.80 -17.41 6.34
N LEU A 137 -5.23 -18.56 6.70
CA LEU A 137 -5.98 -19.75 7.06
C LEU A 137 -6.00 -19.89 8.57
N ILE A 138 -7.17 -19.74 9.15
CA ILE A 138 -7.40 -19.94 10.58
C ILE A 138 -7.93 -21.34 10.80
N ASP A 139 -7.07 -22.24 11.20
CA ASP A 139 -7.45 -23.62 11.51
C ASP A 139 -6.84 -24.06 12.84
N PRO A 140 -7.67 -24.34 13.86
CA PRO A 140 -7.21 -24.77 15.17
C PRO A 140 -6.39 -26.10 15.16
N PHE A 141 -6.54 -26.92 14.12
CA PHE A 141 -5.84 -28.21 14.01
C PHE A 141 -4.42 -28.05 13.47
N PHE A 142 -4.17 -27.04 12.62
CA PHE A 142 -2.82 -26.76 12.08
C PHE A 142 -1.97 -25.87 12.97
N GLY A 143 -2.54 -25.36 14.05
CA GLY A 143 -1.81 -24.52 15.01
C GLY A 143 -1.92 -23.02 14.72
N LEU A 144 -0.93 -22.30 15.25
CA LEU A 144 -0.82 -20.85 15.08
C LEU A 144 -0.07 -20.57 13.79
N ASN A 145 -0.74 -20.06 12.79
CA ASN A 145 -0.12 -19.66 11.54
C ASN A 145 0.01 -18.13 11.47
N ASN A 146 1.18 -17.67 11.08
CA ASN A 146 1.48 -16.28 10.79
C ASN A 146 1.73 -16.13 9.29
N THR A 147 1.65 -14.92 8.78
CA THR A 147 2.06 -14.67 7.39
C THR A 147 3.57 -14.49 7.28
N PRO A 148 4.17 -14.75 6.12
CA PRO A 148 5.55 -14.40 5.84
C PRO A 148 5.82 -12.90 6.04
N ILE A 149 7.09 -12.55 6.27
CA ILE A 149 7.57 -11.20 6.46
C ILE A 149 8.64 -10.93 5.41
N LEU A 150 8.53 -9.79 4.71
CA LEU A 150 9.58 -9.32 3.80
C LEU A 150 10.64 -8.54 4.60
N LEU A 151 11.89 -9.01 4.54
CA LEU A 151 12.98 -8.45 5.35
C LEU A 151 13.67 -7.25 4.67
N ILE A 152 13.56 -7.15 3.36
CA ILE A 152 14.25 -6.13 2.56
C ILE A 152 13.24 -5.16 1.98
N PRO A 153 13.28 -3.87 2.37
CA PRO A 153 12.41 -2.86 1.82
C PRO A 153 12.50 -2.77 0.29
N PRO A 154 11.40 -2.50 -0.42
CA PRO A 154 11.38 -2.32 -1.86
C PRO A 154 11.94 -0.94 -2.26
N ILE A 155 13.20 -0.70 -1.97
CA ILE A 155 13.93 0.52 -2.32
C ILE A 155 14.80 0.23 -3.52
N ASP A 156 14.54 0.89 -4.65
CA ASP A 156 15.23 0.70 -5.90
C ASP A 156 16.44 1.62 -6.05
N ASN A 157 17.59 1.01 -6.32
CA ASN A 157 18.82 1.68 -6.71
C ASN A 157 19.29 1.15 -8.07
N GLY A 158 18.36 1.01 -9.00
CA GLY A 158 18.66 0.55 -10.34
C GLY A 158 19.47 1.57 -11.14
N ALA A 159 20.31 1.10 -12.08
CA ALA A 159 21.01 1.93 -13.03
C ALA A 159 20.66 1.52 -14.46
N VAL A 160 20.57 2.51 -15.36
CA VAL A 160 20.27 2.28 -16.78
C VAL A 160 21.27 1.30 -17.39
N GLY A 161 20.77 0.29 -18.09
CA GLY A 161 21.60 -0.73 -18.76
C GLY A 161 22.27 -1.74 -17.84
N ILE A 162 22.00 -1.70 -16.54
CA ILE A 162 22.50 -2.68 -15.57
C ILE A 162 21.35 -3.56 -15.07
N ARG A 163 21.57 -4.86 -15.07
CA ARG A 163 20.59 -5.79 -14.52
C ARG A 163 20.39 -5.53 -13.04
N TYR A 164 19.18 -5.20 -12.66
CA TYR A 164 18.77 -5.09 -11.26
C TYR A 164 18.17 -6.41 -10.79
N ILE A 165 18.52 -6.84 -9.58
CA ILE A 165 17.98 -8.03 -8.94
C ILE A 165 17.51 -7.62 -7.57
N HIS A 166 16.20 -7.65 -7.35
CA HIS A 166 15.60 -7.48 -6.05
C HIS A 166 15.32 -8.85 -5.43
N ASN A 167 15.72 -9.01 -4.17
CA ASN A 167 15.37 -10.17 -3.36
C ASN A 167 14.68 -9.66 -2.08
N PRO A 168 13.38 -9.84 -1.91
CA PRO A 168 12.64 -9.35 -0.74
C PRO A 168 13.07 -10.03 0.56
N GLY A 169 13.79 -11.15 0.48
CA GLY A 169 14.31 -11.85 1.65
C GLY A 169 13.21 -12.34 2.58
N ALA A 170 12.14 -12.94 2.04
CA ALA A 170 11.02 -13.37 2.85
C ALA A 170 11.43 -14.43 3.89
N TYR A 171 10.85 -14.29 5.05
CA TYR A 171 11.01 -15.20 6.18
C TYR A 171 9.63 -15.60 6.70
N ASP A 172 9.44 -16.88 6.91
CA ASP A 172 8.24 -17.40 7.55
C ASP A 172 8.52 -17.73 9.02
N PRO A 173 7.79 -17.12 9.99
CA PRO A 173 8.00 -17.33 11.42
C PRO A 173 7.72 -18.76 11.90
N ASP A 174 6.85 -19.48 11.18
CA ASP A 174 6.43 -20.84 11.52
C ASP A 174 7.30 -21.89 10.83
N GLY A 175 8.18 -21.47 9.91
CA GLY A 175 9.13 -22.32 9.20
C GLY A 175 8.56 -22.97 7.94
N ASP A 176 7.48 -22.40 7.40
CA ASP A 176 6.84 -22.87 6.19
C ASP A 176 7.69 -22.56 4.94
N SER A 177 7.53 -23.40 3.92
CA SER A 177 8.22 -23.20 2.63
C SER A 177 7.61 -22.06 1.86
N LEU A 178 8.47 -21.16 1.35
CA LEU A 178 8.08 -19.98 0.60
C LEU A 178 8.29 -20.17 -0.91
N SER A 179 7.39 -19.61 -1.70
CA SER A 179 7.54 -19.45 -3.14
C SER A 179 7.18 -18.02 -3.54
N TYR A 180 7.69 -17.59 -4.70
CA TYR A 180 7.47 -16.23 -5.21
C TYR A 180 6.90 -16.30 -6.61
N GLU A 181 5.95 -15.43 -6.86
CA GLU A 181 5.38 -15.23 -8.19
C GLU A 181 5.21 -13.74 -8.45
N LEU A 182 5.45 -13.33 -9.70
CA LEU A 182 5.14 -11.99 -10.16
C LEU A 182 3.74 -12.00 -10.77
N VAL A 183 2.84 -11.24 -10.17
CA VAL A 183 1.43 -11.17 -10.59
C VAL A 183 1.07 -9.76 -11.06
N ILE A 184 -0.03 -9.63 -11.79
CA ILE A 184 -0.62 -8.32 -12.08
C ILE A 184 -1.15 -7.75 -10.76
N PRO A 185 -0.78 -6.50 -10.39
CA PRO A 185 -1.28 -5.90 -9.16
C PRO A 185 -2.79 -5.68 -9.23
N MET A 186 -3.44 -5.82 -8.09
CA MET A 186 -4.85 -5.49 -7.95
C MET A 186 -5.04 -3.98 -7.73
N GLN A 187 -6.20 -3.48 -8.10
CA GLN A 187 -6.68 -2.14 -7.79
C GLN A 187 -7.91 -2.16 -6.85
N SER A 188 -8.52 -3.32 -6.67
CA SER A 188 -9.57 -3.62 -5.71
C SER A 188 -9.62 -5.13 -5.46
N ASP A 189 -10.51 -5.60 -4.61
CA ASP A 189 -10.80 -7.02 -4.35
C ASP A 189 -11.30 -7.80 -5.59
N GLU A 190 -11.88 -7.10 -6.57
CA GLU A 190 -12.47 -7.72 -7.76
C GLU A 190 -11.66 -7.47 -9.05
N TYR A 191 -10.82 -6.45 -9.10
CA TYR A 191 -10.23 -5.99 -10.35
C TYR A 191 -8.71 -5.88 -10.30
N GLU A 192 -8.06 -6.49 -11.29
CA GLU A 192 -6.66 -6.25 -11.62
C GLU A 192 -6.46 -4.86 -12.25
N VAL A 193 -5.25 -4.34 -12.16
CA VAL A 193 -4.86 -3.12 -12.89
C VAL A 193 -4.85 -3.39 -14.38
N THR A 194 -5.68 -2.67 -15.13
CA THR A 194 -5.90 -2.94 -16.55
C THR A 194 -4.77 -2.47 -17.46
N ASN A 195 -4.02 -1.44 -17.07
CA ASN A 195 -2.96 -0.81 -17.87
C ASN A 195 -1.57 -1.12 -17.31
N TYR A 196 -1.40 -2.32 -16.77
CA TYR A 196 -0.14 -2.81 -16.23
C TYR A 196 0.52 -3.75 -17.25
N ARG A 197 1.83 -3.64 -17.40
CA ARG A 197 2.66 -4.62 -18.07
C ARG A 197 3.75 -5.12 -17.14
N PHE A 198 4.11 -6.38 -17.27
CA PHE A 198 5.22 -6.91 -16.48
C PHE A 198 6.51 -6.13 -16.75
N PRO A 199 7.32 -5.87 -15.72
CA PRO A 199 8.62 -5.23 -15.89
C PRO A 199 9.48 -5.96 -16.91
N ASN A 200 10.16 -5.22 -17.77
CA ASN A 200 11.09 -5.78 -18.75
C ASN A 200 12.39 -4.97 -18.78
N PHE A 201 13.37 -5.46 -19.53
CA PHE A 201 14.67 -4.82 -19.58
C PHE A 201 14.66 -3.40 -20.19
N GLU A 202 13.68 -3.07 -21.01
CA GLU A 202 13.53 -1.76 -21.67
C GLU A 202 13.00 -0.69 -20.71
N ASP A 203 12.37 -1.06 -19.62
CA ASP A 203 11.84 -0.12 -18.63
C ASP A 203 12.92 0.71 -17.94
N PHE A 204 14.16 0.26 -17.98
CA PHE A 204 15.31 0.95 -17.38
C PHE A 204 15.99 1.96 -18.31
N TYR A 205 15.47 2.16 -19.51
CA TYR A 205 16.01 3.08 -20.53
C TYR A 205 15.26 4.40 -20.67
N THR A 206 14.21 4.62 -19.87
CA THR A 206 13.55 5.93 -19.89
C THR A 206 14.45 6.95 -19.24
N GLU A 207 14.89 7.93 -20.03
CA GLU A 207 15.64 9.08 -19.57
C GLU A 207 14.80 9.85 -18.52
N TYR A 208 15.41 10.10 -17.37
CA TYR A 208 14.92 11.08 -16.42
C TYR A 208 15.51 12.44 -16.74
#